data_bc0aca62893e04c529d308fa059d37f7
#
_entry.id   bc0aca62893e04c529d308fa059d37f7
#
_cell.length_a   1.000
_cell.length_b   1.000
_cell.length_c   1.000
_cell.angle_alpha   90.00
_cell.angle_beta   90.00
_cell.angle_gamma   90.00
#
_symmetry.space_group_name_H-M   'P 1'
#
loop_
_entity.id
_entity.type
_entity.pdbx_description
1 polymer ?
#
loop_
_entity_poly.entity_id
_entity_poly.type
_entity_poly.pdbx_seq_one_letter_code
_entity_poly.pdbx_strand_id
1 'polypeptide(L)'
;DKSLTDHIDQHIKDCEAEMDDDAESIITNQRYAYINTVVGKAVKKKARVEHLTVSDKIDQIVTNRILALPIFALVMFLMYSLSMGTSIADGGWAIGTFATDWTNDVLFGEIVPNALGGLLESIGVAGWLYGLIMDGIVTGVGAVLGFVPQILVLFFLLAILEDVGYMARVAF
;
A
#
# COMPACT_ATOMS: atom_id res chain seq x y z
N ASP A 1 -46.90 -16.84 5.64
CA ASP A 1 -47.74 -17.65 4.73
C ASP A 1 -46.85 -18.58 3.93
N LYS A 2 -46.79 -19.85 4.36
CA LYS A 2 -45.87 -20.84 3.74
C LYS A 2 -46.12 -21.01 2.23
N SER A 3 -47.38 -20.94 1.79
CA SER A 3 -47.71 -21.08 0.37
C SER A 3 -47.17 -19.95 -0.50
N LEU A 4 -47.05 -18.73 0.05
CA LEU A 4 -46.44 -17.58 -0.66
C LEU A 4 -44.95 -17.71 -0.79
N THR A 5 -44.27 -18.18 0.26
CA THR A 5 -42.85 -18.41 0.27
C THR A 5 -42.44 -19.51 -0.73
N ASP A 6 -43.16 -20.62 -0.71
CA ASP A 6 -42.94 -21.72 -1.65
C ASP A 6 -43.14 -21.31 -3.11
N HIS A 7 -44.12 -20.42 -3.37
CA HIS A 7 -44.37 -19.88 -4.70
C HIS A 7 -43.22 -18.94 -5.16
N ILE A 8 -42.74 -18.09 -4.27
CA ILE A 8 -41.59 -17.20 -4.56
C ILE A 8 -40.34 -18.03 -4.83
N ASP A 9 -40.03 -19.00 -3.99
CA ASP A 9 -38.87 -19.87 -4.15
C ASP A 9 -38.88 -20.66 -5.47
N GLN A 10 -40.10 -21.06 -5.94
CA GLN A 10 -40.26 -21.70 -7.23
C GLN A 10 -39.91 -20.74 -8.38
N HIS A 11 -40.44 -19.49 -8.34
CA HIS A 11 -40.14 -18.48 -9.35
C HIS A 11 -38.65 -18.10 -9.38
N ILE A 12 -37.98 -18.02 -8.24
CA ILE A 12 -36.53 -17.76 -8.16
C ILE A 12 -35.78 -18.86 -8.92
N LYS A 13 -36.06 -20.13 -8.63
CA LYS A 13 -35.43 -21.26 -9.30
C LYS A 13 -35.67 -21.28 -10.81
N ASP A 14 -36.89 -20.97 -11.22
CA ASP A 14 -37.22 -20.93 -12.64
C ASP A 14 -36.46 -19.80 -13.36
N CYS A 15 -36.34 -18.61 -12.75
CA CYS A 15 -35.54 -17.50 -13.29
C CYS A 15 -34.05 -17.80 -13.31
N GLU A 16 -33.50 -18.40 -12.26
CA GLU A 16 -32.08 -18.77 -12.18
C GLU A 16 -31.75 -19.82 -13.24
N ALA A 17 -32.65 -20.79 -13.47
CA ALA A 17 -32.44 -21.81 -14.50
C ALA A 17 -32.55 -21.27 -15.95
N GLU A 18 -33.42 -20.24 -16.18
CA GLU A 18 -33.61 -19.65 -17.51
C GLU A 18 -32.48 -18.68 -17.87
N MET A 19 -31.95 -17.91 -16.87
CA MET A 19 -30.93 -16.88 -17.09
C MET A 19 -29.52 -17.33 -16.80
N ASP A 20 -29.32 -18.56 -16.27
CA ASP A 20 -28.03 -19.15 -15.89
C ASP A 20 -27.20 -18.23 -14.97
N ASP A 21 -27.90 -17.53 -14.04
CA ASP A 21 -27.33 -16.58 -13.09
C ASP A 21 -28.10 -16.59 -11.77
N ASP A 22 -27.52 -16.09 -10.68
CA ASP A 22 -28.20 -16.01 -9.40
C ASP A 22 -29.25 -14.88 -9.37
N ALA A 23 -30.30 -15.04 -8.54
CA ALA A 23 -31.42 -14.10 -8.48
C ALA A 23 -30.99 -12.67 -8.15
N GLU A 24 -29.94 -12.46 -7.35
CA GLU A 24 -29.42 -11.14 -7.01
C GLU A 24 -28.79 -10.46 -8.23
N SER A 25 -27.97 -11.16 -8.98
CA SER A 25 -27.37 -10.68 -10.24
C SER A 25 -28.43 -10.39 -11.28
N ILE A 26 -29.42 -11.25 -11.45
CA ILE A 26 -30.53 -11.06 -12.40
C ILE A 26 -31.28 -9.76 -12.10
N ILE A 27 -31.69 -9.56 -10.84
CA ILE A 27 -32.40 -8.34 -10.40
C ILE A 27 -31.52 -7.10 -10.61
N THR A 28 -30.26 -7.18 -10.27
CA THR A 28 -29.31 -6.07 -10.42
C THR A 28 -29.12 -5.70 -11.88
N ASN A 29 -28.91 -6.67 -12.75
CA ASN A 29 -28.75 -6.48 -14.19
C ASN A 29 -30.00 -5.84 -14.81
N GLN A 30 -31.20 -6.31 -14.45
CA GLN A 30 -32.45 -5.75 -14.93
C GLN A 30 -32.66 -4.31 -14.47
N ARG A 31 -32.31 -3.98 -13.21
CA ARG A 31 -32.34 -2.60 -12.70
C ARG A 31 -31.42 -1.68 -13.49
N TYR A 32 -30.18 -2.11 -13.73
CA TYR A 32 -29.24 -1.32 -14.52
C TYR A 32 -29.65 -1.17 -15.99
N ALA A 33 -30.24 -2.20 -16.59
CA ALA A 33 -30.79 -2.12 -17.95
C ALA A 33 -31.91 -1.07 -18.03
N TYR A 34 -32.84 -1.07 -17.06
CA TYR A 34 -33.89 -0.06 -16.96
C TYR A 34 -33.32 1.34 -16.74
N ILE A 35 -32.39 1.52 -15.79
CA ILE A 35 -31.72 2.80 -15.51
C ILE A 35 -31.04 3.33 -16.77
N ASN A 36 -30.31 2.49 -17.50
CA ASN A 36 -29.66 2.87 -18.75
C ASN A 36 -30.63 3.35 -19.80
N THR A 37 -31.81 2.72 -19.90
CA THR A 37 -32.87 3.14 -20.81
C THR A 37 -33.42 4.53 -20.45
N VAL A 38 -33.64 4.79 -19.17
CA VAL A 38 -34.13 6.08 -18.67
C VAL A 38 -33.07 7.18 -18.82
N VAL A 39 -31.84 6.88 -18.43
CA VAL A 39 -30.69 7.80 -18.53
C VAL A 39 -30.42 8.15 -20.01
N GLY A 40 -30.46 7.17 -20.91
CA GLY A 40 -30.28 7.40 -22.35
C GLY A 40 -31.30 8.36 -22.94
N LYS A 41 -32.53 8.38 -22.41
CA LYS A 41 -33.60 9.31 -22.84
C LYS A 41 -33.54 10.67 -22.15
N ALA A 42 -33.16 10.72 -20.87
CA ALA A 42 -33.20 11.91 -20.03
C ALA A 42 -31.90 12.74 -20.10
N VAL A 43 -30.74 12.08 -20.26
CA VAL A 43 -29.43 12.72 -20.21
C VAL A 43 -28.89 12.94 -21.63
N LYS A 44 -29.00 14.17 -22.13
CA LYS A 44 -28.23 14.58 -23.30
C LYS A 44 -26.80 14.86 -22.87
N LYS A 45 -25.90 13.91 -23.03
CA LYS A 45 -24.46 14.13 -22.85
C LYS A 45 -24.05 15.22 -23.83
N LYS A 46 -23.75 16.41 -23.32
CA LYS A 46 -23.05 17.44 -24.10
C LYS A 46 -21.78 16.79 -24.62
N ALA A 47 -21.56 16.78 -25.92
CA ALA A 47 -20.32 16.26 -26.48
C ALA A 47 -19.14 16.84 -25.71
N ARG A 48 -18.45 16.00 -24.91
CA ARG A 48 -17.20 16.43 -24.29
C ARG A 48 -16.27 16.78 -25.43
N VAL A 49 -15.92 18.06 -25.49
CA VAL A 49 -14.77 18.47 -26.30
C VAL A 49 -13.62 17.62 -25.75
N GLU A 50 -13.07 16.74 -26.59
CA GLU A 50 -11.99 15.81 -26.22
C GLU A 50 -10.69 16.58 -25.95
N HIS A 51 -10.67 17.40 -24.90
CA HIS A 51 -9.41 17.76 -24.30
C HIS A 51 -9.03 16.63 -23.35
N LEU A 52 -8.12 15.78 -23.83
CA LEU A 52 -7.44 14.79 -22.99
C LEU A 52 -6.98 15.48 -21.71
N THR A 53 -7.49 15.03 -20.58
CA THR A 53 -7.04 15.54 -19.29
C THR A 53 -5.58 15.17 -19.10
N VAL A 54 -4.88 15.84 -18.19
CA VAL A 54 -3.49 15.49 -17.85
C VAL A 54 -3.42 14.02 -17.40
N SER A 55 -4.45 13.56 -16.69
CA SER A 55 -4.56 12.16 -16.27
C SER A 55 -4.63 11.20 -17.46
N ASP A 56 -5.44 11.52 -18.49
CA ASP A 56 -5.58 10.67 -19.69
C ASP A 56 -4.25 10.56 -20.46
N LYS A 57 -3.46 11.64 -20.48
CA LYS A 57 -2.13 11.63 -21.14
C LYS A 57 -1.13 10.79 -20.37
N ILE A 58 -1.15 10.88 -19.03
CA ILE A 58 -0.31 10.03 -18.17
C ILE A 58 -0.70 8.57 -18.35
N ASP A 59 -2.00 8.26 -18.39
CA ASP A 59 -2.50 6.91 -18.62
C ASP A 59 -2.03 6.33 -19.95
N GLN A 60 -2.10 7.08 -21.04
CA GLN A 60 -1.62 6.63 -22.34
C GLN A 60 -0.13 6.25 -22.33
N ILE A 61 0.69 6.93 -21.51
CA ILE A 61 2.13 6.63 -21.43
C ILE A 61 2.37 5.44 -20.51
N VAL A 62 1.74 5.43 -19.33
CA VAL A 62 1.95 4.41 -18.29
C VAL A 62 1.35 3.06 -18.66
N THR A 63 0.23 3.04 -19.39
CA THR A 63 -0.44 1.81 -19.86
C THR A 63 0.01 1.36 -21.24
N ASN A 64 0.96 2.06 -21.85
CA ASN A 64 1.50 1.65 -23.15
C ASN A 64 2.21 0.30 -23.04
N ARG A 65 1.81 -0.68 -23.82
CA ARG A 65 2.28 -2.07 -23.83
C ARG A 65 3.82 -2.23 -23.83
N ILE A 66 4.54 -1.31 -24.44
CA ILE A 66 6.02 -1.35 -24.52
C ILE A 66 6.65 -0.53 -23.41
N LEU A 67 6.07 0.64 -23.07
CA LEU A 67 6.62 1.58 -22.10
C LEU A 67 6.26 1.24 -20.65
N ALA A 68 5.19 0.49 -20.42
CA ALA A 68 4.73 0.14 -19.07
C ALA A 68 5.82 -0.57 -18.25
N LEU A 69 6.49 -1.57 -18.81
CA LEU A 69 7.55 -2.33 -18.13
C LEU A 69 8.78 -1.48 -17.76
N PRO A 70 9.38 -0.71 -18.69
CA PRO A 70 10.51 0.14 -18.32
C PRO A 70 10.14 1.27 -17.37
N ILE A 71 8.93 1.85 -17.48
CA ILE A 71 8.46 2.85 -16.53
C ILE A 71 8.27 2.24 -15.14
N PHE A 72 7.66 1.05 -15.06
CA PHE A 72 7.52 0.32 -13.81
C PHE A 72 8.88 0.03 -13.17
N ALA A 73 9.83 -0.49 -13.95
CA ALA A 73 11.18 -0.76 -13.46
C ALA A 73 11.88 0.50 -12.96
N LEU A 74 11.71 1.64 -13.64
CA LEU A 74 12.26 2.93 -13.23
C LEU A 74 11.61 3.44 -11.94
N VAL A 75 10.29 3.37 -11.82
CA VAL A 75 9.57 3.77 -10.60
C VAL A 75 10.02 2.92 -9.41
N MET A 76 10.08 1.60 -9.58
CA MET A 76 10.55 0.69 -8.53
C MET A 76 12.01 0.95 -8.17
N PHE A 77 12.87 1.18 -9.16
CA PHE A 77 14.28 1.55 -8.92
C PHE A 77 14.40 2.84 -8.10
N LEU A 78 13.62 3.89 -8.44
CA LEU A 78 13.62 5.14 -7.69
C LEU A 78 13.15 4.94 -6.24
N MET A 79 12.10 4.14 -6.03
CA MET A 79 11.58 3.86 -4.70
C MET A 79 12.59 3.09 -3.84
N TYR A 80 13.19 2.03 -4.37
CA TYR A 80 14.22 1.28 -3.66
C TYR A 80 15.46 2.13 -3.41
N SER A 81 15.89 2.94 -4.39
CA SER A 81 17.02 3.85 -4.23
C SER A 81 16.78 4.92 -3.17
N LEU A 82 15.54 5.44 -3.05
CA LEU A 82 15.19 6.41 -2.02
C LEU A 82 15.05 5.77 -0.63
N SER A 83 14.60 4.53 -0.56
CA SER A 83 14.48 3.80 0.71
C SER A 83 15.77 3.15 1.17
N MET A 84 16.51 2.49 0.27
CA MET A 84 17.66 1.61 0.60
C MET A 84 18.98 2.02 -0.09
N GLY A 85 19.02 3.15 -0.76
CA GLY A 85 20.22 3.64 -1.45
C GLY A 85 21.29 4.18 -0.51
N THR A 86 22.23 4.94 -1.06
CA THR A 86 23.28 5.61 -0.26
C THR A 86 22.65 6.67 0.64
N SER A 87 23.04 6.68 1.91
CA SER A 87 22.57 7.63 2.93
C SER A 87 22.79 9.08 2.49
N ILE A 88 21.89 9.97 2.93
CA ILE A 88 22.04 11.42 2.74
C ILE A 88 23.31 11.94 3.42
N ALA A 89 23.68 11.35 4.57
CA ALA A 89 24.91 11.69 5.30
C ALA A 89 26.16 11.41 4.49
N ASP A 90 26.15 10.41 3.60
CA ASP A 90 27.25 10.01 2.73
C ASP A 90 27.17 10.64 1.32
N GLY A 91 26.34 11.67 1.16
CA GLY A 91 26.17 12.36 -0.13
C GLY A 91 25.21 11.68 -1.10
N GLY A 92 24.44 10.69 -0.63
CA GLY A 92 23.36 10.05 -1.39
C GLY A 92 22.03 10.77 -1.24
N TRP A 93 20.95 10.08 -1.55
CA TRP A 93 19.57 10.61 -1.51
C TRP A 93 18.59 9.69 -0.78
N ALA A 94 19.05 8.62 -0.16
CA ALA A 94 18.24 7.65 0.54
C ALA A 94 17.82 8.15 1.92
N ILE A 95 16.56 8.49 2.06
CA ILE A 95 15.95 8.92 3.32
C ILE A 95 15.83 7.75 4.30
N GLY A 96 15.50 6.56 3.80
CA GLY A 96 15.35 5.37 4.63
C GLY A 96 16.65 4.94 5.29
N THR A 97 17.75 4.91 4.54
CA THR A 97 19.07 4.59 5.06
C THR A 97 19.55 5.65 6.06
N PHE A 98 19.36 6.93 5.75
CA PHE A 98 19.69 8.01 6.69
C PHE A 98 18.94 7.86 8.03
N ALA A 99 17.64 7.56 8.00
CA ALA A 99 16.85 7.36 9.21
C ALA A 99 17.30 6.10 10.00
N THR A 100 17.71 5.05 9.29
CA THR A 100 18.27 3.82 9.87
C THR A 100 19.62 4.09 10.56
N ASP A 101 20.54 4.80 9.88
CA ASP A 101 21.85 5.17 10.41
C ASP A 101 21.67 6.03 11.68
N TRP A 102 20.81 7.05 11.60
CA TRP A 102 20.49 7.88 12.77
C TRP A 102 19.93 7.04 13.94
N THR A 103 19.04 6.11 13.67
CA THR A 103 18.44 5.24 14.71
C THR A 103 19.52 4.34 15.35
N ASN A 104 20.38 3.75 14.54
CA ASN A 104 21.43 2.87 15.02
C ASN A 104 22.51 3.63 15.78
N ASP A 105 23.00 4.75 15.24
CA ASP A 105 24.13 5.47 15.81
C ASP A 105 23.72 6.33 17.01
N VAL A 106 22.63 7.09 16.89
CA VAL A 106 22.21 8.04 17.93
C VAL A 106 21.33 7.36 18.96
N LEU A 107 20.26 6.66 18.53
CA LEU A 107 19.31 6.09 19.49
C LEU A 107 19.88 4.88 20.21
N PHE A 108 20.38 3.89 19.46
CA PHE A 108 20.90 2.64 20.03
C PHE A 108 22.41 2.66 20.28
N GLY A 109 23.17 3.55 19.63
CA GLY A 109 24.59 3.75 19.88
C GLY A 109 24.91 4.67 21.06
N GLU A 110 24.09 5.70 21.30
CA GLU A 110 24.38 6.70 22.34
C GLU A 110 23.28 6.81 23.40
N ILE A 111 22.02 7.12 23.00
CA ILE A 111 20.96 7.49 23.96
C ILE A 111 20.61 6.33 24.87
N VAL A 112 20.26 5.18 24.29
CA VAL A 112 19.80 4.00 25.04
C VAL A 112 20.92 3.43 25.90
N PRO A 113 22.18 3.21 25.39
CA PRO A 113 23.28 2.73 26.19
C PRO A 113 23.65 3.66 27.34
N ASN A 114 23.70 4.97 27.12
CA ASN A 114 24.03 5.93 28.17
C ASN A 114 22.95 5.98 29.27
N ALA A 115 21.68 5.97 28.89
CA ALA A 115 20.57 5.97 29.85
C ALA A 115 20.51 4.68 30.67
N LEU A 116 20.58 3.53 30.02
CA LEU A 116 20.54 2.23 30.69
C LEU A 116 21.84 1.95 31.45
N GLY A 117 23.00 2.29 30.91
CA GLY A 117 24.30 2.12 31.55
C GLY A 117 24.37 2.90 32.88
N GLY A 118 23.98 4.17 32.85
CA GLY A 118 23.91 5.00 34.07
C GLY A 118 22.95 4.45 35.15
N LEU A 119 21.82 3.89 34.71
CA LEU A 119 20.88 3.23 35.63
C LEU A 119 21.49 1.95 36.22
N LEU A 120 22.07 1.09 35.43
CA LEU A 120 22.66 -0.17 35.86
C LEU A 120 23.85 0.05 36.79
N GLU A 121 24.68 1.06 36.53
CA GLU A 121 25.78 1.45 37.41
C GLU A 121 25.28 2.01 38.73
N SER A 122 24.22 2.82 38.73
CA SER A 122 23.64 3.38 39.96
C SER A 122 23.05 2.33 40.92
N ILE A 123 22.56 1.20 40.36
CA ILE A 123 22.01 0.06 41.08
C ILE A 123 23.14 -0.90 41.54
N GLY A 124 24.36 -0.76 41.03
CA GLY A 124 25.48 -1.63 41.36
C GLY A 124 25.38 -3.03 40.79
N VAL A 125 24.92 -3.17 39.58
CA VAL A 125 24.69 -4.45 38.87
C VAL A 125 26.02 -5.18 38.66
N ALA A 126 26.01 -6.50 38.85
CA ALA A 126 27.20 -7.34 38.56
C ALA A 126 27.62 -7.25 37.11
N GLY A 127 28.93 -7.19 36.82
CA GLY A 127 29.47 -6.95 35.46
C GLY A 127 28.98 -7.92 34.41
N TRP A 128 28.74 -9.20 34.72
CA TRP A 128 28.20 -10.18 33.80
C TRP A 128 26.76 -9.86 33.35
N LEU A 129 25.94 -9.34 34.31
CA LEU A 129 24.57 -8.97 34.05
C LEU A 129 24.51 -7.64 33.23
N TYR A 130 25.44 -6.72 33.51
CA TYR A 130 25.60 -5.50 32.73
C TYR A 130 25.90 -5.86 31.25
N GLY A 131 26.89 -6.74 31.00
CA GLY A 131 27.20 -7.20 29.65
C GLY A 131 26.01 -7.92 28.97
N LEU A 132 25.30 -8.77 29.69
CA LEU A 132 24.11 -9.45 29.14
C LEU A 132 23.03 -8.47 28.68
N ILE A 133 22.78 -7.41 29.47
CA ILE A 133 21.77 -6.40 29.14
C ILE A 133 22.24 -5.52 27.97
N MET A 134 23.46 -5.01 28.05
CA MET A 134 23.97 -4.08 27.04
C MET A 134 24.30 -4.76 25.72
N ASP A 135 25.11 -5.82 25.76
CA ASP A 135 25.59 -6.51 24.53
C ASP A 135 24.54 -7.49 24.00
N GLY A 136 23.72 -8.08 24.87
CA GLY A 136 22.67 -9.02 24.46
C GLY A 136 21.36 -8.32 24.07
N ILE A 137 20.73 -7.66 25.07
CA ILE A 137 19.36 -7.12 24.89
C ILE A 137 19.41 -5.81 24.07
N VAL A 138 20.20 -4.82 24.48
CA VAL A 138 20.19 -3.50 23.82
C VAL A 138 20.71 -3.61 22.38
N THR A 139 21.82 -4.30 22.19
CA THR A 139 22.36 -4.51 20.84
C THR A 139 21.45 -5.38 19.97
N GLY A 140 20.87 -6.45 20.53
CA GLY A 140 19.94 -7.31 19.80
C GLY A 140 18.64 -6.60 19.40
N VAL A 141 18.03 -5.86 20.32
CA VAL A 141 16.84 -5.05 20.05
C VAL A 141 17.18 -3.92 19.07
N GLY A 142 18.31 -3.27 19.23
CA GLY A 142 18.80 -2.21 18.35
C GLY A 142 18.96 -2.71 16.91
N ALA A 143 19.55 -3.88 16.72
CA ALA A 143 19.71 -4.48 15.40
C ALA A 143 18.37 -4.73 14.69
N VAL A 144 17.33 -5.11 15.41
CA VAL A 144 15.99 -5.31 14.83
C VAL A 144 15.27 -3.98 14.59
N LEU A 145 15.24 -3.09 15.59
CA LEU A 145 14.56 -1.80 15.47
C LEU A 145 15.27 -0.83 14.52
N GLY A 146 16.58 -1.02 14.32
CA GLY A 146 17.35 -0.25 13.36
C GLY A 146 16.85 -0.35 11.92
N PHE A 147 16.22 -1.46 11.52
CA PHE A 147 15.64 -1.60 10.18
C PHE A 147 14.25 -0.97 10.03
N VAL A 148 13.56 -0.68 11.15
CA VAL A 148 12.19 -0.17 11.12
C VAL A 148 12.05 1.13 10.33
N PRO A 149 12.91 2.15 10.48
CA PRO A 149 12.79 3.38 9.72
C PRO A 149 12.87 3.18 8.20
N GLN A 150 13.78 2.33 7.75
CA GLN A 150 13.96 2.01 6.33
C GLN A 150 12.72 1.34 5.73
N ILE A 151 12.18 0.35 6.45
CA ILE A 151 10.95 -0.35 6.05
C ILE A 151 9.76 0.62 6.06
N LEU A 152 9.67 1.50 7.04
CA LEU A 152 8.60 2.49 7.16
C LEU A 152 8.61 3.45 5.95
N VAL A 153 9.78 3.95 5.57
CA VAL A 153 9.94 4.79 4.37
C VAL A 153 9.51 4.03 3.12
N LEU A 154 9.92 2.76 2.99
CA LEU A 154 9.52 1.93 1.85
C LEU A 154 8.00 1.76 1.76
N PHE A 155 7.36 1.39 2.88
CA PHE A 155 5.89 1.23 2.91
C PHE A 155 5.15 2.55 2.68
N PHE A 156 5.68 3.65 3.18
CA PHE A 156 5.11 4.97 2.94
C PHE A 156 5.14 5.33 1.44
N LEU A 157 6.26 5.07 0.77
CA LEU A 157 6.37 5.28 -0.67
C LEU A 157 5.44 4.35 -1.47
N LEU A 158 5.30 3.08 -1.05
CA LEU A 158 4.36 2.14 -1.65
C LEU A 158 2.90 2.60 -1.47
N ALA A 159 2.54 3.10 -0.29
CA ALA A 159 1.19 3.64 -0.03
C ALA A 159 0.88 4.84 -0.94
N ILE A 160 1.82 5.76 -1.13
CA ILE A 160 1.66 6.87 -2.08
C ILE A 160 1.42 6.35 -3.50
N LEU A 161 2.18 5.32 -3.92
CA LEU A 161 2.05 4.74 -5.25
C LEU A 161 0.68 4.07 -5.46
N GLU A 162 0.15 3.46 -4.40
CA GLU A 162 -1.18 2.86 -4.36
C GLU A 162 -2.27 3.93 -4.41
N ASP A 163 -2.17 4.98 -3.59
CA ASP A 163 -3.14 6.09 -3.52
C ASP A 163 -3.24 6.86 -4.86
N VAL A 164 -2.13 7.03 -5.56
CA VAL A 164 -2.10 7.63 -6.91
C VAL A 164 -2.78 6.72 -7.94
N GLY A 165 -3.07 5.47 -7.59
CA GLY A 165 -3.68 4.47 -8.47
C GLY A 165 -2.73 3.92 -9.54
N TYR A 166 -1.43 4.08 -9.34
CA TYR A 166 -0.42 3.56 -10.28
C TYR A 166 -0.47 2.03 -10.38
N MET A 167 -0.61 1.35 -9.24
CA MET A 167 -0.70 -0.11 -9.18
C MET A 167 -1.90 -0.65 -9.96
N ALA A 168 -3.06 0.00 -9.84
CA ALA A 168 -4.26 -0.38 -10.59
C ALA A 168 -4.08 -0.21 -12.10
N ARG A 169 -3.34 0.81 -12.53
CA ARG A 169 -3.10 1.11 -13.97
C ARG A 169 -2.11 0.15 -14.62
N VAL A 170 -1.13 -0.35 -13.87
CA VAL A 170 -0.12 -1.29 -14.38
C VAL A 170 -0.64 -2.72 -14.39
N ALA A 171 -1.62 -3.07 -13.53
CA ALA A 171 -2.19 -4.41 -13.44
C ALA A 171 -3.15 -4.76 -14.59
N PHE A 172 -3.70 -3.77 -15.31
CA PHE A 172 -4.58 -3.91 -16.47
C PHE A 172 -3.86 -3.54 -17.78
#